data_0b8ab1acfde7332d4787581ab98082e4
#
_entry.id   0b8ab1acfde7332d4787581ab98082e4
#
_cell.length_a   1.000
_cell.length_b   1.000
_cell.length_c   1.000
_cell.angle_alpha   90.00
_cell.angle_beta   90.00
_cell.angle_gamma   90.00
#
_symmetry.space_group_name_H-M   'P 1'
#
loop_
_entity.id
_entity.type
_entity.pdbx_description
1 polymer ?
#
loop_
_entity_poly.entity_id
_entity_poly.type
_entity_poly.pdbx_seq_one_letter_code
_entity_poly.pdbx_strand_id
1 'polypeptide(L)'
;PFRYEGNGNQLFVFEAPIDLLSFICLYPQDWQTRSYLALGGVSGKALDRFLSERKDTRKVFLCLDSDTAGSEACTRLAQDIPGEIAVIRLVPARKDWNDVLRQQGDIPSRKFIAETITLRELPTAQPVPMLRMADVELTSVDWLWFPYIPFGKLTIIQGNPGEGKTYFAMRLAAACTNRKPLPGMETLEPFNIIYQTAEDGLGDTVKPRLMEANADLERVLVIDDRDTPLTLADERIARAIRENNARLVIIDPVQAFLSADVDMNRANEVRPIFRSLGDIAQATGCAIVLI
;
A
#
# COMPACT_ATOMS: atom_id res chain seq x y z
N PRO A 1 12.01 -23.40 -29.11
CA PRO A 1 12.98 -22.32 -29.32
C PRO A 1 14.36 -22.78 -28.87
N PHE A 2 15.40 -22.34 -29.58
CA PHE A 2 16.78 -22.54 -29.17
C PHE A 2 17.14 -21.51 -28.08
N ARG A 3 17.65 -21.96 -26.93
CA ARG A 3 17.99 -21.07 -25.81
C ARG A 3 19.24 -21.53 -25.05
N TYR A 4 19.94 -20.55 -24.46
CA TYR A 4 20.99 -20.76 -23.48
C TYR A 4 20.70 -19.88 -22.27
N GLU A 5 20.85 -20.41 -21.06
CA GLU A 5 20.60 -19.68 -19.82
C GLU A 5 21.90 -19.47 -19.05
N GLY A 6 22.33 -18.22 -19.00
CA GLY A 6 23.41 -17.77 -18.13
C GLY A 6 22.92 -17.41 -16.74
N ASN A 7 23.84 -17.12 -15.84
CA ASN A 7 23.54 -16.75 -14.46
C ASN A 7 23.32 -15.23 -14.24
N GLY A 8 23.44 -14.41 -15.29
CA GLY A 8 23.19 -12.97 -15.26
C GLY A 8 21.73 -12.60 -15.54
N ASN A 9 21.40 -11.33 -15.40
CA ASN A 9 20.06 -10.77 -15.56
C ASN A 9 19.79 -10.12 -16.93
N GLN A 10 20.61 -10.44 -17.92
CA GLN A 10 20.51 -9.93 -19.29
C GLN A 10 20.06 -11.05 -20.24
N LEU A 11 19.10 -10.75 -21.12
CA LEU A 11 18.62 -11.63 -22.17
C LEU A 11 18.86 -11.00 -23.55
N PHE A 12 19.43 -11.76 -24.46
CA PHE A 12 19.63 -11.39 -25.86
C PHE A 12 18.70 -12.23 -26.73
N VAL A 13 17.87 -11.58 -27.55
CA VAL A 13 16.81 -12.20 -28.34
C VAL A 13 17.09 -12.05 -29.82
N PHE A 14 17.08 -13.16 -30.54
CA PHE A 14 17.39 -13.24 -31.97
C PHE A 14 16.22 -13.85 -32.75
N GLU A 15 16.16 -13.59 -34.06
CA GLU A 15 15.16 -14.22 -34.91
C GLU A 15 15.47 -15.69 -35.14
N ALA A 16 16.71 -16.03 -35.50
CA ALA A 16 17.15 -17.38 -35.80
C ALA A 16 18.33 -17.85 -34.92
N PRO A 17 18.47 -19.19 -34.72
CA PRO A 17 19.62 -19.72 -33.93
C PRO A 17 20.99 -19.41 -34.56
N ILE A 18 21.09 -19.26 -35.86
CA ILE A 18 22.36 -18.94 -36.53
C ILE A 18 22.84 -17.57 -36.17
N ASP A 19 21.93 -16.58 -36.03
CA ASP A 19 22.27 -15.22 -35.65
C ASP A 19 22.74 -15.13 -34.19
N LEU A 20 22.08 -15.89 -33.32
CA LEU A 20 22.47 -16.05 -31.92
C LEU A 20 23.91 -16.60 -31.79
N LEU A 21 24.21 -17.70 -32.53
CA LEU A 21 25.55 -18.28 -32.51
C LEU A 21 26.58 -17.35 -33.12
N SER A 22 26.26 -16.67 -34.22
CA SER A 22 27.11 -15.66 -34.84
C SER A 22 27.42 -14.50 -33.90
N PHE A 23 26.43 -14.06 -33.15
CA PHE A 23 26.61 -12.99 -32.14
C PHE A 23 27.56 -13.44 -31.02
N ILE A 24 27.46 -14.66 -30.52
CA ILE A 24 28.38 -15.22 -29.52
C ILE A 24 29.81 -15.28 -30.08
N CYS A 25 29.97 -15.67 -31.34
CA CYS A 25 31.29 -15.68 -31.99
C CYS A 25 31.89 -14.26 -32.13
N LEU A 26 31.06 -13.27 -32.45
CA LEU A 26 31.45 -11.87 -32.54
C LEU A 26 31.81 -11.26 -31.17
N TYR A 27 31.14 -11.69 -30.12
CA TYR A 27 31.26 -11.13 -28.75
C TYR A 27 31.50 -12.23 -27.71
N PRO A 28 32.62 -12.95 -27.74
CA PRO A 28 32.85 -14.12 -26.90
C PRO A 28 33.12 -13.80 -25.44
N GLN A 29 33.31 -12.52 -25.07
CA GLN A 29 33.59 -12.13 -23.70
C GLN A 29 32.35 -12.25 -22.86
N ASP A 30 32.44 -12.96 -21.72
CA ASP A 30 31.38 -13.13 -20.73
C ASP A 30 30.07 -13.70 -21.28
N TRP A 31 30.12 -14.38 -22.47
CA TRP A 31 28.90 -14.91 -23.07
C TRP A 31 28.15 -15.88 -22.16
N GLN A 32 28.88 -16.65 -21.35
CA GLN A 32 28.30 -17.63 -20.43
C GLN A 32 27.49 -17.01 -19.32
N THR A 33 27.69 -15.73 -19.00
CA THR A 33 26.93 -15.02 -17.97
C THR A 33 25.60 -14.48 -18.49
N ARG A 34 25.43 -14.38 -19.80
CA ARG A 34 24.25 -13.83 -20.47
C ARG A 34 23.32 -14.93 -20.89
N SER A 35 22.04 -14.63 -20.96
CA SER A 35 21.04 -15.54 -21.50
C SER A 35 20.73 -15.18 -22.95
N TYR A 36 20.43 -16.18 -23.76
CA TYR A 36 20.19 -16.03 -25.19
C TYR A 36 18.95 -16.83 -25.60
N LEU A 37 18.15 -16.25 -26.49
CA LEU A 37 16.91 -16.86 -27.00
C LEU A 37 16.79 -16.61 -28.50
N ALA A 38 16.60 -17.65 -29.29
CA ALA A 38 16.18 -17.52 -30.66
C ALA A 38 14.69 -17.86 -30.77
N LEU A 39 13.91 -16.93 -31.35
CA LEU A 39 12.45 -17.04 -31.43
C LEU A 39 12.00 -18.10 -32.44
N GLY A 40 12.77 -18.36 -33.49
CA GLY A 40 12.38 -19.16 -34.65
C GLY A 40 11.36 -18.45 -35.53
N GLY A 41 11.56 -17.13 -35.72
CA GLY A 41 10.70 -16.18 -36.40
C GLY A 41 10.46 -14.95 -35.52
N VAL A 42 9.37 -14.21 -35.72
CA VAL A 42 9.05 -12.94 -35.05
C VAL A 42 7.95 -13.04 -33.96
N SER A 43 7.62 -14.28 -33.54
CA SER A 43 6.57 -14.50 -32.53
C SER A 43 7.09 -14.28 -31.11
N GLY A 44 6.38 -13.51 -30.28
CA GLY A 44 6.73 -13.22 -28.89
C GLY A 44 6.56 -14.39 -27.90
N LYS A 45 5.83 -15.48 -28.25
CA LYS A 45 5.48 -16.56 -27.31
C LYS A 45 6.66 -17.21 -26.58
N ALA A 46 7.81 -17.34 -27.27
CA ALA A 46 9.01 -17.92 -26.67
C ALA A 46 9.65 -16.96 -25.66
N LEU A 47 9.59 -15.66 -25.93
CA LEU A 47 10.04 -14.60 -25.04
C LEU A 47 9.17 -14.51 -23.78
N ASP A 48 7.85 -14.52 -23.93
CA ASP A 48 6.90 -14.49 -22.81
C ASP A 48 7.14 -15.66 -21.87
N ARG A 49 7.31 -16.85 -22.43
CA ARG A 49 7.61 -18.03 -21.64
C ARG A 49 8.95 -17.89 -20.90
N PHE A 50 9.99 -17.43 -21.57
CA PHE A 50 11.31 -17.24 -20.96
C PHE A 50 11.21 -16.23 -19.77
N LEU A 51 10.54 -15.10 -19.97
CA LEU A 51 10.39 -14.07 -18.93
C LEU A 51 9.52 -14.52 -17.76
N SER A 52 8.56 -15.44 -18.01
CA SER A 52 7.76 -16.04 -16.93
C SER A 52 8.57 -17.00 -16.05
N GLU A 53 9.54 -17.72 -16.64
CA GLU A 53 10.46 -18.65 -15.98
C GLU A 53 11.64 -17.92 -15.27
N ARG A 54 12.13 -16.80 -15.84
CA ARG A 54 13.30 -16.02 -15.40
C ARG A 54 12.92 -14.61 -14.95
N LYS A 55 12.30 -14.52 -13.78
CA LYS A 55 11.84 -13.23 -13.18
C LYS A 55 12.96 -12.32 -12.68
N ASP A 56 14.17 -12.80 -12.65
CA ASP A 56 15.38 -12.04 -12.36
C ASP A 56 15.91 -11.22 -13.55
N THR A 57 15.36 -11.41 -14.75
CA THR A 57 15.72 -10.63 -15.95
C THR A 57 15.42 -9.14 -15.72
N ARG A 58 16.40 -8.28 -15.98
CA ARG A 58 16.29 -6.80 -15.82
C ARG A 58 16.49 -6.06 -17.13
N LYS A 59 17.13 -6.68 -18.10
CA LYS A 59 17.45 -6.06 -19.39
C LYS A 59 17.28 -7.06 -20.52
N VAL A 60 16.55 -6.68 -21.56
CA VAL A 60 16.36 -7.44 -22.77
C VAL A 60 16.98 -6.70 -23.94
N PHE A 61 17.84 -7.37 -24.67
CA PHE A 61 18.42 -6.88 -25.92
C PHE A 61 17.70 -7.57 -27.09
N LEU A 62 16.97 -6.81 -27.90
CA LEU A 62 16.33 -7.27 -29.11
C LEU A 62 17.32 -7.16 -30.28
N CYS A 63 17.83 -8.28 -30.74
CA CYS A 63 18.91 -8.42 -31.73
C CYS A 63 18.35 -9.00 -33.04
N LEU A 64 17.15 -8.58 -33.46
CA LEU A 64 16.50 -9.03 -34.68
C LEU A 64 17.13 -8.35 -35.91
N ASP A 65 16.77 -8.82 -37.09
CA ASP A 65 17.29 -8.34 -38.36
C ASP A 65 17.16 -6.82 -38.55
N SER A 66 18.02 -6.22 -39.36
CA SER A 66 18.03 -4.76 -39.62
C SER A 66 16.95 -4.28 -40.58
N ASP A 67 16.15 -5.19 -41.14
CA ASP A 67 15.10 -4.85 -42.08
C ASP A 67 13.82 -4.27 -41.39
N THR A 68 12.84 -3.88 -42.21
CA THR A 68 11.58 -3.31 -41.73
C THR A 68 10.82 -4.28 -40.83
N ALA A 69 10.78 -5.58 -41.20
CA ALA A 69 10.05 -6.59 -40.44
C ALA A 69 10.65 -6.80 -39.06
N GLY A 70 12.01 -6.87 -38.96
CA GLY A 70 12.73 -6.94 -37.68
C GLY A 70 12.52 -5.69 -36.82
N SER A 71 12.45 -4.51 -37.45
CA SER A 71 12.18 -3.23 -36.77
C SER A 71 10.78 -3.20 -36.15
N GLU A 72 9.77 -3.53 -36.92
CA GLU A 72 8.37 -3.58 -36.45
C GLU A 72 8.19 -4.66 -35.36
N ALA A 73 8.84 -5.82 -35.50
CA ALA A 73 8.85 -6.87 -34.51
C ALA A 73 9.48 -6.41 -33.19
N CYS A 74 10.60 -5.69 -33.22
CA CYS A 74 11.22 -5.13 -32.02
C CYS A 74 10.28 -4.15 -31.30
N THR A 75 9.59 -3.27 -32.02
CA THR A 75 8.65 -2.32 -31.44
C THR A 75 7.48 -3.04 -30.76
N ARG A 76 6.91 -4.05 -31.42
CA ARG A 76 5.81 -4.84 -30.88
C ARG A 76 6.27 -5.62 -29.63
N LEU A 77 7.39 -6.36 -29.72
CA LEU A 77 7.91 -7.13 -28.59
C LEU A 77 8.25 -6.24 -27.38
N ALA A 78 8.74 -5.02 -27.61
CA ALA A 78 9.02 -4.08 -26.53
C ALA A 78 7.76 -3.64 -25.76
N GLN A 79 6.58 -3.62 -26.42
CA GLN A 79 5.31 -3.31 -25.75
C GLN A 79 4.83 -4.48 -24.87
N ASP A 80 5.08 -5.72 -25.29
CA ASP A 80 4.64 -6.94 -24.59
C ASP A 80 5.55 -7.29 -23.38
N ILE A 81 6.81 -6.84 -23.36
CA ILE A 81 7.75 -7.07 -22.27
C ILE A 81 7.30 -6.31 -21.00
N PRO A 82 7.34 -6.91 -19.77
CA PRO A 82 7.00 -6.23 -18.52
C PRO A 82 7.70 -4.90 -18.31
N GLY A 83 6.98 -3.90 -17.73
CA GLY A 83 7.44 -2.51 -17.59
C GLY A 83 8.70 -2.30 -16.75
N GLU A 84 8.99 -3.23 -15.84
CA GLU A 84 10.16 -3.23 -14.98
C GLU A 84 11.45 -3.72 -15.65
N ILE A 85 11.41 -4.09 -16.95
CA ILE A 85 12.55 -4.59 -17.71
C ILE A 85 12.97 -3.53 -18.73
N ALA A 86 14.24 -3.15 -18.74
CA ALA A 86 14.80 -2.28 -19.78
C ALA A 86 14.85 -3.02 -21.12
N VAL A 87 14.50 -2.33 -22.21
CA VAL A 87 14.50 -2.91 -23.56
C VAL A 87 15.38 -2.08 -24.47
N ILE A 88 16.36 -2.73 -25.05
CA ILE A 88 17.34 -2.12 -25.96
C ILE A 88 17.31 -2.91 -27.26
N ARG A 89 17.23 -2.22 -28.37
CA ARG A 89 17.47 -2.80 -29.69
C ARG A 89 18.95 -2.69 -30.05
N LEU A 90 19.54 -3.81 -30.47
CA LEU A 90 20.84 -3.84 -31.14
C LEU A 90 20.60 -4.12 -32.61
N VAL A 91 20.92 -3.13 -33.45
CA VAL A 91 20.73 -3.25 -34.90
C VAL A 91 22.03 -3.76 -35.51
N PRO A 92 22.05 -4.93 -36.17
CA PRO A 92 23.26 -5.44 -36.83
C PRO A 92 23.69 -4.49 -37.96
N ALA A 93 25.01 -4.32 -38.14
CA ALA A 93 25.57 -3.45 -39.18
C ALA A 93 25.32 -3.95 -40.62
N ARG A 94 24.73 -5.12 -40.76
CA ARG A 94 24.31 -5.78 -42.01
C ARG A 94 22.87 -6.26 -41.83
N LYS A 95 22.39 -7.09 -42.81
CA LYS A 95 21.04 -7.61 -42.74
C LYS A 95 20.77 -8.33 -41.41
N ASP A 96 21.69 -9.22 -41.03
CA ASP A 96 21.59 -10.06 -39.84
C ASP A 96 22.99 -10.25 -39.18
N TRP A 97 23.07 -10.92 -38.05
CA TRP A 97 24.31 -11.16 -37.32
C TRP A 97 25.22 -12.19 -38.00
N ASN A 98 24.67 -13.10 -38.75
CA ASN A 98 25.46 -14.05 -39.53
C ASN A 98 26.19 -13.34 -40.69
N ASP A 99 25.53 -12.43 -41.38
CA ASP A 99 26.14 -11.62 -42.40
C ASP A 99 27.26 -10.68 -41.83
N VAL A 100 27.07 -10.16 -40.62
CA VAL A 100 28.13 -9.39 -39.91
C VAL A 100 29.32 -10.29 -39.66
N LEU A 101 29.16 -11.51 -39.12
CA LEU A 101 30.26 -12.44 -38.85
C LEU A 101 31.01 -12.83 -40.12
N ARG A 102 30.27 -13.19 -41.17
CA ARG A 102 30.90 -13.60 -42.45
C ARG A 102 31.76 -12.55 -43.15
N GLN A 103 31.47 -11.28 -42.92
CA GLN A 103 32.15 -10.18 -43.58
C GLN A 103 33.30 -9.59 -42.75
N GLN A 104 33.33 -9.83 -41.43
CA GLN A 104 34.37 -9.24 -40.57
C GLN A 104 35.70 -9.99 -40.49
N GLY A 105 35.76 -11.25 -40.90
CA GLY A 105 36.93 -12.11 -40.67
C GLY A 105 37.22 -12.28 -39.15
N ASP A 106 38.34 -12.90 -38.79
CA ASP A 106 38.70 -13.35 -37.44
C ASP A 106 39.07 -12.26 -36.41
N ILE A 107 38.57 -11.04 -36.49
CA ILE A 107 38.95 -9.98 -35.55
C ILE A 107 37.86 -9.80 -34.48
N PRO A 108 38.06 -10.23 -33.21
CA PRO A 108 37.15 -9.93 -32.13
C PRO A 108 37.18 -8.42 -31.83
N SER A 109 36.12 -7.72 -32.15
CA SER A 109 35.95 -6.33 -31.75
C SER A 109 35.47 -6.24 -30.30
N ARG A 110 36.12 -5.39 -29.47
CA ARG A 110 35.66 -5.11 -28.10
C ARG A 110 34.43 -4.20 -28.04
N LYS A 111 34.04 -3.62 -29.17
CA LYS A 111 32.83 -2.73 -29.24
C LYS A 111 31.75 -3.43 -30.04
N PHE A 112 30.51 -3.30 -29.60
CA PHE A 112 29.36 -3.72 -30.40
C PHE A 112 29.39 -2.98 -31.74
N ILE A 113 29.51 -3.74 -32.85
CA ILE A 113 29.36 -3.22 -34.20
C ILE A 113 27.84 -3.25 -34.52
N ALA A 114 27.13 -2.43 -33.77
CA ALA A 114 25.67 -2.37 -33.84
C ALA A 114 25.24 -0.98 -33.43
N GLU A 115 24.24 -0.46 -34.09
CA GLU A 115 23.51 0.70 -33.59
C GLU A 115 22.70 0.27 -32.37
N THR A 116 22.77 1.07 -31.31
CA THR A 116 22.05 0.81 -30.06
C THR A 116 20.91 1.79 -29.92
N ILE A 117 19.68 1.30 -29.88
CA ILE A 117 18.46 2.10 -29.72
C ILE A 117 17.79 1.69 -28.41
N THR A 118 17.71 2.60 -27.44
CA THR A 118 16.96 2.37 -26.20
C THR A 118 15.47 2.50 -26.49
N LEU A 119 14.74 1.40 -26.43
CA LEU A 119 13.28 1.37 -26.61
C LEU A 119 12.55 1.67 -25.30
N ARG A 120 13.13 1.26 -24.15
CA ARG A 120 12.62 1.53 -22.82
C ARG A 120 13.74 1.46 -21.79
N GLU A 121 13.85 2.50 -20.95
CA GLU A 121 14.76 2.52 -19.81
C GLU A 121 14.14 1.82 -18.60
N LEU A 122 15.01 1.38 -17.67
CA LEU A 122 14.51 0.96 -16.36
C LEU A 122 13.87 2.16 -15.69
N PRO A 123 12.71 1.99 -15.01
CA PRO A 123 12.18 3.02 -14.14
C PRO A 123 13.28 3.38 -13.13
N THR A 124 13.67 4.64 -13.11
CA THR A 124 14.56 5.15 -12.04
C THR A 124 13.83 4.91 -10.72
N ALA A 125 14.41 4.13 -9.83
CA ALA A 125 13.85 3.97 -8.49
C ALA A 125 13.68 5.36 -7.89
N GLN A 126 12.43 5.77 -7.68
CA GLN A 126 12.18 7.04 -7.00
C GLN A 126 12.82 6.95 -5.61
N PRO A 127 13.57 7.96 -5.18
CA PRO A 127 14.15 7.96 -3.86
C PRO A 127 13.04 7.80 -2.82
N VAL A 128 13.22 6.89 -1.88
CA VAL A 128 12.28 6.72 -0.78
C VAL A 128 12.20 8.04 -0.03
N PRO A 129 11.03 8.66 0.09
CA PRO A 129 10.89 9.90 0.83
C PRO A 129 11.25 9.65 2.30
N MET A 130 12.30 10.30 2.77
CA MET A 130 12.77 10.22 4.16
C MET A 130 12.56 11.56 4.83
N LEU A 131 12.01 11.53 6.04
CA LEU A 131 11.85 12.70 6.90
C LEU A 131 12.90 12.63 8.02
N ARG A 132 13.64 13.72 8.24
CA ARG A 132 14.55 13.81 9.37
C ARG A 132 13.77 14.25 10.61
N MET A 133 13.97 13.59 11.74
CA MET A 133 13.30 13.97 12.99
C MET A 133 13.64 15.40 13.44
N ALA A 134 14.79 15.93 13.06
CA ALA A 134 15.15 17.33 13.34
C ALA A 134 14.27 18.34 12.58
N ASP A 135 13.67 17.91 11.46
CA ASP A 135 12.78 18.76 10.64
C ASP A 135 11.31 18.63 11.06
N VAL A 136 11.00 17.77 12.05
CA VAL A 136 9.65 17.56 12.57
C VAL A 136 9.38 18.60 13.66
N GLU A 137 8.33 19.40 13.48
CA GLU A 137 7.90 20.37 14.48
C GLU A 137 7.38 19.66 15.73
N LEU A 138 7.78 20.17 16.90
CA LEU A 138 7.27 19.72 18.18
C LEU A 138 5.84 20.23 18.36
N THR A 139 4.90 19.31 18.59
CA THR A 139 3.52 19.64 18.90
C THR A 139 3.20 19.18 20.33
N SER A 140 2.50 20.02 21.11
CA SER A 140 1.96 19.63 22.41
C SER A 140 0.78 18.67 22.21
N VAL A 141 0.61 17.76 23.16
CA VAL A 141 -0.57 16.90 23.22
C VAL A 141 -1.58 17.52 24.19
N ASP A 142 -2.78 17.81 23.70
CA ASP A 142 -3.88 18.20 24.56
C ASP A 142 -4.54 16.94 25.14
N TRP A 143 -4.88 17.01 26.45
CA TRP A 143 -5.40 15.86 27.17
C TRP A 143 -6.83 16.07 27.61
N LEU A 144 -7.67 15.07 27.32
CA LEU A 144 -8.96 14.95 27.98
C LEU A 144 -8.75 14.49 29.42
N TRP A 145 -7.90 13.51 29.64
CA TRP A 145 -7.52 13.00 30.95
C TRP A 145 -6.04 12.55 30.95
N PHE A 146 -5.19 13.36 31.52
CA PHE A 146 -3.74 13.07 31.59
C PHE A 146 -3.43 11.94 32.58
N PRO A 147 -2.57 10.99 32.25
CA PRO A 147 -1.89 10.75 30.98
C PRO A 147 -2.59 9.66 30.12
N TYR A 148 -3.88 9.47 30.26
CA TYR A 148 -4.60 8.29 29.77
C TYR A 148 -5.35 8.53 28.45
N ILE A 149 -6.05 9.65 28.32
CA ILE A 149 -6.91 9.93 27.17
C ILE A 149 -6.55 11.28 26.55
N PRO A 150 -5.79 11.28 25.45
CA PRO A 150 -5.47 12.52 24.72
C PRO A 150 -6.62 12.91 23.78
N PHE A 151 -6.79 14.21 23.56
CA PHE A 151 -7.58 14.70 22.45
C PHE A 151 -6.92 14.41 21.09
N GLY A 152 -7.72 14.24 20.03
CA GLY A 152 -7.23 13.98 18.70
C GLY A 152 -6.56 12.61 18.52
N LYS A 153 -6.80 11.68 19.43
CA LYS A 153 -6.20 10.33 19.40
C LYS A 153 -7.24 9.25 19.71
N LEU A 154 -6.89 8.03 19.33
CA LEU A 154 -7.64 6.82 19.65
C LEU A 154 -7.08 6.21 20.94
N THR A 155 -7.96 5.90 21.89
CA THR A 155 -7.64 5.18 23.13
C THR A 155 -8.44 3.89 23.18
N ILE A 156 -7.79 2.78 23.53
CA ILE A 156 -8.45 1.47 23.69
C ILE A 156 -8.44 1.14 25.19
N ILE A 157 -9.60 0.79 25.72
CA ILE A 157 -9.78 0.31 27.09
C ILE A 157 -10.10 -1.17 27.04
N GLN A 158 -9.18 -1.98 27.53
CA GLN A 158 -9.30 -3.43 27.53
C GLN A 158 -9.41 -3.98 28.96
N GLY A 159 -10.17 -5.06 29.13
CA GLY A 159 -10.31 -5.78 30.39
C GLY A 159 -11.32 -6.92 30.23
N ASN A 160 -11.37 -7.82 31.22
CA ASN A 160 -12.29 -8.95 31.21
C ASN A 160 -13.74 -8.53 31.40
N PRO A 161 -14.72 -9.36 31.03
CA PRO A 161 -16.13 -9.11 31.35
C PRO A 161 -16.32 -8.87 32.86
N GLY A 162 -17.16 -7.89 33.20
CA GLY A 162 -17.44 -7.56 34.60
C GLY A 162 -16.43 -6.67 35.32
N GLU A 163 -15.32 -6.27 34.68
CA GLU A 163 -14.32 -5.37 35.30
C GLU A 163 -14.71 -3.88 35.30
N GLY A 164 -15.95 -3.56 34.90
CA GLY A 164 -16.46 -2.20 35.02
C GLY A 164 -16.12 -1.24 33.88
N LYS A 165 -15.75 -1.75 32.71
CA LYS A 165 -15.42 -0.93 31.53
C LYS A 165 -16.56 0.02 31.14
N THR A 166 -17.78 -0.51 30.96
CA THR A 166 -18.99 0.25 30.65
C THR A 166 -19.30 1.26 31.76
N TYR A 167 -19.16 0.87 33.05
CA TYR A 167 -19.34 1.78 34.16
C TYR A 167 -18.33 2.96 34.09
N PHE A 168 -17.08 2.66 33.80
CA PHE A 168 -16.05 3.69 33.56
C PHE A 168 -16.46 4.62 32.41
N ALA A 169 -16.94 4.07 31.27
CA ALA A 169 -17.39 4.85 30.13
C ALA A 169 -18.53 5.83 30.51
N MET A 170 -19.51 5.37 31.30
CA MET A 170 -20.60 6.22 31.80
C MET A 170 -20.08 7.34 32.72
N ARG A 171 -19.12 7.01 33.59
CA ARG A 171 -18.47 8.03 34.49
C ARG A 171 -17.66 9.04 33.70
N LEU A 172 -16.96 8.60 32.65
CA LEU A 172 -16.23 9.51 31.75
C LEU A 172 -17.19 10.43 30.99
N ALA A 173 -18.29 9.87 30.45
CA ALA A 173 -19.34 10.64 29.81
C ALA A 173 -19.93 11.71 30.75
N ALA A 174 -20.22 11.34 31.98
CA ALA A 174 -20.72 12.28 33.02
C ALA A 174 -19.68 13.36 33.33
N ALA A 175 -18.41 13.01 33.46
CA ALA A 175 -17.36 13.98 33.76
C ALA A 175 -17.21 15.04 32.65
N CYS A 176 -17.34 14.63 31.38
CA CYS A 176 -17.24 15.51 30.22
C CYS A 176 -18.47 16.41 30.03
N THR A 177 -19.65 15.95 30.47
CA THR A 177 -20.92 16.64 30.22
C THR A 177 -21.36 17.52 31.41
N ASN A 178 -20.90 17.26 32.65
CA ASN A 178 -21.43 17.87 33.87
C ASN A 178 -20.38 18.38 34.87
N ARG A 179 -19.21 18.82 34.44
CA ARG A 179 -18.16 19.43 35.29
C ARG A 179 -17.77 18.64 36.56
N LYS A 180 -17.97 17.35 36.58
CA LYS A 180 -17.57 16.45 37.67
C LYS A 180 -16.41 15.55 37.25
N PRO A 181 -15.17 16.08 37.26
CA PRO A 181 -14.04 15.33 36.71
C PRO A 181 -13.76 14.03 37.47
N LEU A 182 -13.17 13.06 36.76
CA LEU A 182 -12.61 11.86 37.36
C LEU A 182 -11.38 12.25 38.23
N PRO A 183 -10.98 11.38 39.17
CA PRO A 183 -9.80 11.62 40.00
C PRO A 183 -8.56 11.90 39.13
N GLY A 184 -7.85 13.00 39.43
CA GLY A 184 -6.70 13.46 38.67
C GLY A 184 -7.00 14.08 37.30
N MET A 185 -8.27 14.16 36.90
CA MET A 185 -8.71 14.86 35.69
C MET A 185 -8.95 16.33 36.00
N GLU A 186 -8.53 17.23 35.13
CA GLU A 186 -8.87 18.65 35.26
C GLU A 186 -10.37 18.90 35.01
N THR A 187 -10.91 19.96 35.61
CA THR A 187 -12.28 20.38 35.35
C THR A 187 -12.36 21.02 33.96
N LEU A 188 -13.10 20.41 33.06
CA LEU A 188 -13.33 20.90 31.70
C LEU A 188 -14.69 21.63 31.60
N GLU A 189 -14.78 22.60 30.69
CA GLU A 189 -16.09 23.11 30.28
C GLU A 189 -16.91 21.98 29.64
N PRO A 190 -18.18 21.82 30.00
CA PRO A 190 -19.01 20.77 29.44
C PRO A 190 -19.14 20.85 27.93
N PHE A 191 -19.06 19.72 27.28
CA PHE A 191 -19.15 19.59 25.82
C PHE A 191 -19.96 18.37 25.39
N ASN A 192 -20.37 18.36 24.12
CA ASN A 192 -21.12 17.25 23.55
C ASN A 192 -20.21 16.03 23.34
N ILE A 193 -20.76 14.88 23.63
CA ILE A 193 -20.14 13.58 23.42
C ILE A 193 -21.06 12.69 22.56
N ILE A 194 -20.48 11.72 21.87
CA ILE A 194 -21.22 10.65 21.20
C ILE A 194 -20.95 9.35 21.96
N TYR A 195 -21.99 8.69 22.42
CA TYR A 195 -21.93 7.40 23.08
C TYR A 195 -22.61 6.35 22.21
N GLN A 196 -21.83 5.47 21.59
CA GLN A 196 -22.37 4.47 20.68
C GLN A 196 -22.31 3.08 21.30
N THR A 197 -23.42 2.41 21.36
CA THR A 197 -23.55 1.03 21.85
C THR A 197 -24.50 0.22 20.97
N ALA A 198 -24.26 -1.08 20.85
CA ALA A 198 -25.10 -2.00 20.10
C ALA A 198 -25.69 -3.12 20.97
N GLU A 199 -25.20 -3.31 22.20
CA GLU A 199 -25.66 -4.40 23.08
C GLU A 199 -26.71 -3.93 24.07
N ASP A 200 -26.61 -2.70 24.55
CA ASP A 200 -27.50 -2.16 25.60
C ASP A 200 -28.63 -1.32 24.98
N GLY A 201 -29.85 -1.50 25.45
CA GLY A 201 -30.99 -0.67 25.07
C GLY A 201 -30.85 0.77 25.56
N LEU A 202 -31.08 1.73 24.66
CA LEU A 202 -30.87 3.15 24.97
C LEU A 202 -31.80 3.64 26.08
N GLY A 203 -33.09 3.17 26.11
CA GLY A 203 -34.11 3.66 27.02
C GLY A 203 -34.11 2.97 28.39
N ASP A 204 -33.80 1.70 28.41
CA ASP A 204 -33.93 0.84 29.59
C ASP A 204 -32.62 0.59 30.33
N THR A 205 -31.49 0.76 29.65
CA THR A 205 -30.16 0.46 30.20
C THR A 205 -29.24 1.68 30.17
N VAL A 206 -28.97 2.25 28.99
CA VAL A 206 -28.00 3.32 28.82
C VAL A 206 -28.42 4.60 29.51
N LYS A 207 -29.63 5.08 29.23
CA LYS A 207 -30.15 6.32 29.81
C LYS A 207 -30.23 6.27 31.36
N PRO A 208 -30.77 5.22 32.00
CA PRO A 208 -30.72 5.10 33.44
C PRO A 208 -29.33 5.14 34.05
N ARG A 209 -28.36 4.45 33.45
CA ARG A 209 -26.97 4.43 33.91
C ARG A 209 -26.25 5.81 33.76
N LEU A 210 -26.54 6.52 32.69
CA LEU A 210 -26.05 7.90 32.49
C LEU A 210 -26.64 8.85 33.55
N MET A 211 -27.92 8.69 33.86
CA MET A 211 -28.59 9.45 34.93
C MET A 211 -27.99 9.15 36.31
N GLU A 212 -27.75 7.88 36.63
CA GLU A 212 -27.07 7.47 37.87
C GLU A 212 -25.63 8.02 37.94
N ALA A 213 -24.90 8.03 36.82
CA ALA A 213 -23.60 8.66 36.72
C ALA A 213 -23.66 10.20 36.83
N ASN A 214 -24.86 10.79 36.76
CA ASN A 214 -25.11 12.20 36.76
C ASN A 214 -24.56 12.95 35.52
N ALA A 215 -24.73 12.33 34.33
CA ALA A 215 -24.42 12.96 33.06
C ALA A 215 -25.49 14.00 32.66
N ASP A 216 -25.10 15.04 31.94
CA ASP A 216 -26.03 15.94 31.27
C ASP A 216 -26.48 15.26 29.95
N LEU A 217 -27.69 14.73 29.93
CA LEU A 217 -28.23 13.98 28.82
C LEU A 217 -28.45 14.81 27.55
N GLU A 218 -28.58 16.14 27.65
CA GLU A 218 -28.66 17.01 26.48
C GLU A 218 -27.34 17.07 25.70
N ARG A 219 -26.24 16.67 26.33
CA ARG A 219 -24.89 16.62 25.74
C ARG A 219 -24.43 15.23 25.35
N VAL A 220 -25.22 14.19 25.64
CA VAL A 220 -24.95 12.81 25.25
C VAL A 220 -25.74 12.48 24.00
N LEU A 221 -25.06 12.32 22.88
CA LEU A 221 -25.64 12.07 21.58
C LEU A 221 -25.38 10.61 21.17
N VAL A 222 -26.27 10.08 20.36
CA VAL A 222 -26.15 8.73 19.75
C VAL A 222 -26.39 8.88 18.26
N ILE A 223 -25.58 8.22 17.44
CA ILE A 223 -25.86 8.12 16.00
C ILE A 223 -26.99 7.11 15.82
N ASP A 224 -28.10 7.53 15.21
CA ASP A 224 -29.20 6.62 14.90
C ASP A 224 -28.80 5.65 13.79
N ASP A 225 -28.70 4.38 14.14
CA ASP A 225 -28.28 3.29 13.25
C ASP A 225 -29.35 2.20 13.07
N ARG A 226 -30.59 2.50 13.44
CA ARG A 226 -31.72 1.55 13.35
C ARG A 226 -32.03 1.13 11.92
N ASP A 227 -31.99 2.07 10.98
CA ASP A 227 -32.26 1.79 9.56
C ASP A 227 -31.01 1.31 8.80
N THR A 228 -29.82 1.75 9.23
CA THR A 228 -28.55 1.42 8.60
C THR A 228 -27.50 1.19 9.67
N PRO A 229 -27.10 -0.06 9.92
CA PRO A 229 -26.11 -0.38 10.94
C PRO A 229 -24.83 0.46 10.79
N LEU A 230 -24.33 0.96 11.92
CA LEU A 230 -23.10 1.73 11.97
C LEU A 230 -21.89 0.79 12.00
N THR A 231 -20.83 1.12 11.26
CA THR A 231 -19.54 0.44 11.37
C THR A 231 -18.43 1.42 11.73
N LEU A 232 -17.30 0.92 12.21
CA LEU A 232 -16.15 1.78 12.58
C LEU A 232 -15.53 2.54 11.39
N ALA A 233 -15.76 2.07 10.16
CA ALA A 233 -15.29 2.72 8.93
C ALA A 233 -16.31 3.73 8.35
N ASP A 234 -17.44 3.95 9.03
CA ASP A 234 -18.53 4.76 8.51
C ASP A 234 -18.23 6.27 8.63
N GLU A 235 -18.40 6.99 7.52
CA GLU A 235 -18.20 8.44 7.46
C GLU A 235 -19.17 9.22 8.35
N ARG A 236 -20.30 8.61 8.75
CA ARG A 236 -21.25 9.23 9.69
C ARG A 236 -20.59 9.58 11.01
N ILE A 237 -19.57 8.84 11.46
CA ILE A 237 -18.84 9.16 12.71
C ILE A 237 -18.16 10.54 12.58
N ALA A 238 -17.38 10.75 11.53
CA ALA A 238 -16.68 12.01 11.31
C ALA A 238 -17.65 13.19 11.12
N ARG A 239 -18.77 12.94 10.42
CA ARG A 239 -19.81 13.93 10.20
C ARG A 239 -20.53 14.30 11.49
N ALA A 240 -20.95 13.32 12.28
CA ALA A 240 -21.62 13.54 13.56
C ALA A 240 -20.75 14.33 14.54
N ILE A 241 -19.44 14.05 14.60
CA ILE A 241 -18.48 14.81 15.41
C ILE A 241 -18.49 16.29 15.01
N ARG A 242 -18.39 16.59 13.71
CA ARG A 242 -18.30 17.98 13.22
C ARG A 242 -19.60 18.75 13.38
N GLU A 243 -20.73 18.14 13.00
CA GLU A 243 -22.06 18.79 13.05
C GLU A 243 -22.52 19.11 14.48
N ASN A 244 -22.10 18.27 15.44
CA ASN A 244 -22.49 18.46 16.85
C ASN A 244 -21.37 19.01 17.74
N ASN A 245 -20.22 19.37 17.19
CA ASN A 245 -19.05 19.82 17.95
C ASN A 245 -18.69 18.85 19.10
N ALA A 246 -18.82 17.55 18.85
CA ALA A 246 -18.50 16.55 19.85
C ALA A 246 -16.97 16.43 20.05
N ARG A 247 -16.53 16.38 21.31
CA ARG A 247 -15.11 16.28 21.66
C ARG A 247 -14.70 14.92 22.20
N LEU A 248 -15.66 14.04 22.44
CA LEU A 248 -15.44 12.65 22.85
C LEU A 248 -16.41 11.74 22.08
N VAL A 249 -15.90 10.64 21.55
CA VAL A 249 -16.69 9.50 21.06
C VAL A 249 -16.34 8.29 21.91
N ILE A 250 -17.35 7.60 22.42
CA ILE A 250 -17.20 6.33 23.13
C ILE A 250 -17.93 5.27 22.31
N ILE A 251 -17.28 4.16 22.04
CA ILE A 251 -17.84 2.99 21.32
C ILE A 251 -17.71 1.76 22.22
N ASP A 252 -18.83 1.20 22.66
CA ASP A 252 -18.91 0.13 23.66
C ASP A 252 -19.99 -0.91 23.29
N PRO A 253 -19.63 -2.15 22.94
CA PRO A 253 -18.27 -2.64 22.69
C PRO A 253 -17.82 -2.42 21.25
N VAL A 254 -16.50 -2.28 21.04
CA VAL A 254 -15.93 -2.07 19.71
C VAL A 254 -16.24 -3.19 18.72
N GLN A 255 -16.34 -4.43 19.20
CA GLN A 255 -16.59 -5.62 18.39
C GLN A 255 -17.92 -5.55 17.64
N ALA A 256 -18.93 -4.96 18.25
CA ALA A 256 -20.28 -4.86 17.67
C ALA A 256 -20.33 -3.94 16.44
N PHE A 257 -19.32 -3.10 16.25
CA PHE A 257 -19.22 -2.13 15.15
C PHE A 257 -18.19 -2.52 14.08
N LEU A 258 -17.64 -3.73 14.15
CA LEU A 258 -16.87 -4.31 13.05
C LEU A 258 -17.84 -4.88 12.00
N SER A 259 -17.53 -4.71 10.72
CA SER A 259 -18.30 -5.35 9.65
C SER A 259 -18.15 -6.88 9.71
N ALA A 260 -19.17 -7.60 9.23
CA ALA A 260 -19.25 -9.07 9.35
C ALA A 260 -18.11 -9.83 8.65
N ASP A 261 -17.42 -9.19 7.74
CA ASP A 261 -16.29 -9.70 6.97
C ASP A 261 -14.92 -9.40 7.62
N VAL A 262 -14.90 -8.71 8.78
CA VAL A 262 -13.68 -8.38 9.52
C VAL A 262 -13.49 -9.34 10.70
N ASP A 263 -12.41 -10.11 10.66
CA ASP A 263 -12.01 -10.94 11.81
C ASP A 263 -11.11 -10.13 12.76
N MET A 264 -11.64 -9.88 13.97
CA MET A 264 -10.95 -9.10 15.01
C MET A 264 -9.59 -9.69 15.43
N ASN A 265 -9.39 -10.99 15.24
CA ASN A 265 -8.12 -11.66 15.57
C ASN A 265 -7.07 -11.50 14.46
N ARG A 266 -7.46 -10.93 13.32
CA ARG A 266 -6.56 -10.67 12.20
C ARG A 266 -6.12 -9.22 12.16
N ALA A 267 -4.91 -8.98 12.64
CA ALA A 267 -4.34 -7.65 12.73
C ALA A 267 -4.30 -6.88 11.38
N ASN A 268 -4.17 -7.58 10.25
CA ASN A 268 -4.21 -7.00 8.91
C ASN A 268 -5.59 -6.46 8.50
N GLU A 269 -6.67 -6.98 9.07
CA GLU A 269 -8.05 -6.55 8.82
C GLU A 269 -8.46 -5.39 9.73
N VAL A 270 -8.02 -5.43 10.99
CA VAL A 270 -8.38 -4.42 12.00
C VAL A 270 -7.55 -3.13 11.90
N ARG A 271 -6.26 -3.24 11.58
CA ARG A 271 -5.35 -2.07 11.48
C ARG A 271 -5.83 -0.94 10.58
N PRO A 272 -6.33 -1.18 9.35
CA PRO A 272 -6.82 -0.12 8.48
C PRO A 272 -7.99 0.65 9.09
N ILE A 273 -8.90 -0.06 9.78
CA ILE A 273 -10.07 0.51 10.44
C ILE A 273 -9.65 1.43 11.60
N PHE A 274 -8.78 0.94 12.47
CA PHE A 274 -8.28 1.75 13.59
C PHE A 274 -7.43 2.93 13.14
N ARG A 275 -6.70 2.77 12.02
CA ARG A 275 -5.99 3.90 11.40
C ARG A 275 -6.96 4.97 10.93
N SER A 276 -8.03 4.58 10.23
CA SER A 276 -9.07 5.51 9.77
C SER A 276 -9.72 6.27 10.94
N LEU A 277 -10.06 5.57 12.03
CA LEU A 277 -10.56 6.23 13.25
C LEU A 277 -9.53 7.18 13.87
N GLY A 278 -8.26 6.80 13.89
CA GLY A 278 -7.17 7.65 14.34
C GLY A 278 -7.03 8.92 13.49
N ASP A 279 -7.17 8.80 12.17
CA ASP A 279 -7.15 9.94 11.25
C ASP A 279 -8.36 10.86 11.47
N ILE A 280 -9.56 10.30 11.74
CA ILE A 280 -10.75 11.07 12.11
C ILE A 280 -10.52 11.82 13.44
N ALA A 281 -9.99 11.13 14.46
CA ALA A 281 -9.67 11.75 15.74
C ALA A 281 -8.72 12.93 15.56
N GLN A 282 -7.65 12.75 14.81
CA GLN A 282 -6.65 13.79 14.56
C GLN A 282 -7.23 14.97 13.76
N ALA A 283 -8.02 14.70 12.71
CA ALA A 283 -8.61 15.73 11.86
C ALA A 283 -9.69 16.57 12.56
N THR A 284 -10.36 16.02 13.58
CA THR A 284 -11.44 16.67 14.32
C THR A 284 -11.01 17.22 15.68
N GLY A 285 -9.85 16.81 16.19
CA GLY A 285 -9.42 17.07 17.56
C GLY A 285 -10.24 16.30 18.61
N CYS A 286 -11.09 15.37 18.20
CA CYS A 286 -11.96 14.58 19.08
C CYS A 286 -11.18 13.43 19.73
N ALA A 287 -11.37 13.16 21.02
CA ALA A 287 -10.92 11.93 21.65
C ALA A 287 -11.85 10.78 21.25
N ILE A 288 -11.31 9.64 20.81
CA ILE A 288 -12.11 8.44 20.50
C ILE A 288 -11.69 7.33 21.46
N VAL A 289 -12.65 6.80 22.21
CA VAL A 289 -12.44 5.72 23.18
C VAL A 289 -13.19 4.48 22.71
N LEU A 290 -12.46 3.37 22.56
CA LEU A 290 -13.00 2.05 22.22
C LEU A 290 -12.93 1.13 23.44
N ILE A 291 -14.00 0.36 23.66
CA ILE A 291 -14.14 -0.58 24.77
C ILE A 291 -14.41 -1.97 24.27
#